data_7cb8671a6c3baa105834f71455ee5fc4
#
_entry.id   7cb8671a6c3baa105834f71455ee5fc4
#
_cell.length_a   1.000
_cell.length_b   1.000
_cell.length_c   1.000
_cell.angle_alpha   90.00
_cell.angle_beta   90.00
_cell.angle_gamma   90.00
#
_symmetry.space_group_name_H-M   'P 1'
#
loop_
_entity.id
_entity.type
_entity.pdbx_description
1 polymer ?
#
loop_
_entity_poly.entity_id
_entity_poly.type
_entity_poly.pdbx_seq_one_letter_code
_entity_poly.pdbx_strand_id
1 'polypeptide(L)'
;MWKRLHIFKIEVRDLATIRDVAKEAGVSVATVSRVINGSGYAHEDTRKAVIAAVEKLQYKPNEVARSLYKRKSKLIGLILPDITNPFFPEMARGIEDYLQQEGYRLIFGNSDENRKKEREYLDTFLQNNVVGLIISTNEQDHTIFDNLTIPAVLLDRTAGHLPAVYSDQQQGGRLAAEILLARGAKEITIIRGPVEIKPVYERYLSALSVLEDTDVKVHILDSTLSYQGARKCAQEVLVKYPETDGIIACNDIVAATILQEALAMGKRVPEDIQVIGYDDVSFTALLHPALSTIQQPAYEMGAKAAEILIKKINQEKLEEIHTVFPVSFIERETTREVE
;
A
#
# COMPACT_ATOMS: atom_id res chain seq x y z
N MET A 1 -34.68 29.25 -3.50
CA MET A 1 -34.30 29.91 -4.76
C MET A 1 -32.97 29.32 -5.23
N TRP A 2 -33.02 28.16 -5.90
CA TRP A 2 -31.85 27.40 -6.35
C TRP A 2 -31.46 27.87 -7.75
N LYS A 3 -30.31 28.55 -7.88
CA LYS A 3 -29.76 28.91 -9.18
C LYS A 3 -29.31 27.64 -9.92
N ARG A 4 -29.81 27.48 -11.15
CA ARG A 4 -29.41 26.44 -12.11
C ARG A 4 -27.88 26.51 -12.30
N LEU A 5 -27.18 25.47 -11.86
CA LEU A 5 -25.84 25.18 -12.32
C LEU A 5 -25.89 24.87 -13.82
N HIS A 6 -25.18 25.66 -14.61
CA HIS A 6 -24.92 25.34 -16.01
C HIS A 6 -24.01 24.11 -16.03
N ILE A 7 -24.60 22.97 -16.35
CA ILE A 7 -23.85 21.76 -16.67
C ILE A 7 -23.15 22.06 -17.99
N PHE A 8 -21.81 22.20 -17.96
CA PHE A 8 -21.00 22.18 -19.16
C PHE A 8 -21.29 20.84 -19.87
N LYS A 9 -22.01 20.90 -20.99
CA LYS A 9 -22.03 19.79 -21.94
C LYS A 9 -20.60 19.64 -22.47
N ILE A 10 -19.87 18.67 -21.93
CA ILE A 10 -18.67 18.17 -22.58
C ILE A 10 -19.19 17.52 -23.88
N GLU A 11 -19.00 18.21 -25.00
CA GLU A 11 -19.14 17.56 -26.29
C GLU A 11 -18.14 16.42 -26.34
N VAL A 12 -18.61 15.20 -26.22
CA VAL A 12 -17.83 14.01 -26.54
C VAL A 12 -17.59 14.10 -28.05
N ARG A 13 -16.47 14.72 -28.46
CA ARG A 13 -16.00 14.63 -29.83
C ARG A 13 -15.86 13.14 -30.15
N ASP A 14 -16.53 12.67 -31.18
CA ASP A 14 -16.32 11.32 -31.68
C ASP A 14 -14.80 11.15 -31.92
N LEU A 15 -14.16 10.37 -31.06
CA LEU A 15 -12.73 10.10 -31.18
C LEU A 15 -12.51 9.36 -32.49
N ALA A 16 -11.61 9.87 -33.33
CA ALA A 16 -11.24 9.21 -34.56
C ALA A 16 -10.87 7.75 -34.32
N THR A 17 -11.34 6.86 -35.14
CA THR A 17 -11.07 5.42 -35.05
C THR A 17 -9.95 5.02 -36.00
N ILE A 18 -9.36 3.83 -35.80
CA ILE A 18 -8.36 3.27 -36.72
C ILE A 18 -8.93 3.11 -38.15
N ARG A 19 -10.26 2.96 -38.30
CA ARG A 19 -10.94 2.89 -39.58
C ARG A 19 -10.94 4.25 -40.28
N ASP A 20 -11.07 5.33 -39.56
CA ASP A 20 -11.02 6.69 -40.10
C ASP A 20 -9.61 7.01 -40.61
N VAL A 21 -8.57 6.62 -39.85
CA VAL A 21 -7.17 6.73 -40.29
C VAL A 21 -6.92 5.92 -41.54
N ALA A 22 -7.42 4.69 -41.63
CA ALA A 22 -7.27 3.83 -42.78
C ALA A 22 -7.93 4.45 -44.02
N LYS A 23 -9.13 5.03 -43.86
CA LYS A 23 -9.87 5.74 -44.93
C LYS A 23 -9.10 6.99 -45.38
N GLU A 24 -8.62 7.80 -44.46
CA GLU A 24 -7.88 9.04 -44.74
C GLU A 24 -6.54 8.74 -45.44
N ALA A 25 -5.81 7.71 -45.02
CA ALA A 25 -4.53 7.31 -45.58
C ALA A 25 -4.66 6.46 -46.87
N GLY A 26 -5.88 6.05 -47.28
CA GLY A 26 -6.12 5.22 -48.46
C GLY A 26 -5.55 3.79 -48.34
N VAL A 27 -5.45 3.23 -47.12
CA VAL A 27 -4.88 1.90 -46.88
C VAL A 27 -5.79 1.02 -46.03
N SER A 28 -5.44 -0.26 -45.87
CA SER A 28 -6.20 -1.15 -45.00
C SER A 28 -5.95 -0.85 -43.51
N VAL A 29 -6.92 -1.20 -42.65
CA VAL A 29 -6.78 -1.13 -41.17
C VAL A 29 -5.58 -1.93 -40.70
N ALA A 30 -5.27 -3.07 -41.31
CA ALA A 30 -4.12 -3.89 -41.03
C ALA A 30 -2.80 -3.15 -41.33
N THR A 31 -2.78 -2.36 -42.42
CA THR A 31 -1.60 -1.55 -42.78
C THR A 31 -1.41 -0.41 -41.79
N VAL A 32 -2.46 0.28 -41.36
CA VAL A 32 -2.40 1.31 -40.33
C VAL A 32 -1.89 0.72 -39.04
N SER A 33 -2.44 -0.40 -38.57
CA SER A 33 -1.99 -1.09 -37.36
C SER A 33 -0.53 -1.47 -37.42
N ARG A 34 -0.04 -1.96 -38.55
CA ARG A 34 1.34 -2.33 -38.80
C ARG A 34 2.28 -1.12 -38.70
N VAL A 35 1.93 -0.01 -39.31
CA VAL A 35 2.72 1.23 -39.29
C VAL A 35 2.78 1.81 -37.88
N ILE A 36 1.64 1.92 -37.20
CA ILE A 36 1.57 2.49 -35.83
C ILE A 36 2.35 1.63 -34.82
N ASN A 37 2.28 0.29 -34.95
CA ASN A 37 2.95 -0.62 -34.01
C ASN A 37 4.42 -0.92 -34.37
N GLY A 38 4.92 -0.44 -35.50
CA GLY A 38 6.25 -0.78 -35.98
C GLY A 38 6.44 -2.27 -36.31
N SER A 39 5.36 -3.02 -36.50
CA SER A 39 5.37 -4.48 -36.66
C SER A 39 5.33 -4.88 -38.14
N GLY A 40 6.50 -4.92 -38.78
CA GLY A 40 6.67 -5.38 -40.17
C GLY A 40 6.89 -4.26 -41.17
N TYR A 41 7.10 -4.68 -42.45
CA TYR A 41 7.45 -3.77 -43.53
C TYR A 41 6.21 -2.97 -44.02
N ALA A 42 6.40 -1.68 -44.19
CA ALA A 42 5.50 -0.80 -44.96
C ALA A 42 6.36 0.12 -45.81
N HIS A 43 5.98 0.30 -47.07
CA HIS A 43 6.66 1.22 -48.00
C HIS A 43 6.69 2.63 -47.39
N GLU A 44 7.74 3.40 -47.64
CA GLU A 44 7.99 4.69 -46.99
C GLU A 44 6.83 5.69 -47.27
N ASP A 45 6.30 5.74 -48.48
CA ASP A 45 5.18 6.60 -48.82
C ASP A 45 3.90 6.22 -48.07
N THR A 46 3.68 4.91 -47.89
CA THR A 46 2.55 4.40 -47.09
C THR A 46 2.71 4.80 -45.61
N ARG A 47 3.93 4.71 -45.08
CA ARG A 47 4.23 5.13 -43.69
C ARG A 47 3.96 6.63 -43.51
N LYS A 48 4.44 7.48 -44.43
CA LYS A 48 4.20 8.93 -44.42
C LYS A 48 2.70 9.26 -44.50
N ALA A 49 1.95 8.61 -45.37
CA ALA A 49 0.51 8.82 -45.51
C ALA A 49 -0.25 8.45 -44.23
N VAL A 50 0.10 7.33 -43.58
CA VAL A 50 -0.52 6.91 -42.32
C VAL A 50 -0.18 7.89 -41.18
N ILE A 51 1.08 8.33 -41.04
CA ILE A 51 1.49 9.28 -40.00
C ILE A 51 0.74 10.62 -40.20
N ALA A 52 0.68 11.14 -41.41
CA ALA A 52 -0.06 12.38 -41.73
C ALA A 52 -1.57 12.26 -41.40
N ALA A 53 -2.17 11.11 -41.68
CA ALA A 53 -3.58 10.85 -41.36
C ALA A 53 -3.80 10.78 -39.82
N VAL A 54 -2.88 10.15 -39.08
CA VAL A 54 -2.91 10.10 -37.59
C VAL A 54 -2.84 11.51 -37.01
N GLU A 55 -1.93 12.36 -37.50
CA GLU A 55 -1.77 13.74 -37.01
C GLU A 55 -2.98 14.59 -37.36
N LYS A 56 -3.46 14.54 -38.62
CA LYS A 56 -4.64 15.28 -39.09
C LYS A 56 -5.89 14.96 -38.27
N LEU A 57 -6.12 13.68 -37.97
CA LEU A 57 -7.28 13.20 -37.22
C LEU A 57 -7.08 13.24 -35.73
N GLN A 58 -5.89 13.63 -35.25
CA GLN A 58 -5.51 13.55 -33.84
C GLN A 58 -5.81 12.17 -33.23
N TYR A 59 -5.65 11.13 -34.05
CA TYR A 59 -5.94 9.76 -33.66
C TYR A 59 -4.98 9.29 -32.56
N LYS A 60 -5.55 8.83 -31.44
CA LYS A 60 -4.80 8.14 -30.40
C LYS A 60 -5.20 6.67 -30.41
N PRO A 61 -4.23 5.73 -30.50
CA PRO A 61 -4.55 4.33 -30.41
C PRO A 61 -5.37 4.03 -29.15
N ASN A 62 -6.50 3.34 -29.33
CA ASN A 62 -7.31 2.92 -28.20
C ASN A 62 -6.65 1.68 -27.57
N GLU A 63 -6.02 1.85 -26.40
CA GLU A 63 -5.33 0.77 -25.69
C GLU A 63 -6.30 -0.35 -25.28
N VAL A 64 -7.58 -0.04 -25.02
CA VAL A 64 -8.61 -1.04 -24.73
C VAL A 64 -8.84 -1.94 -25.94
N ALA A 65 -9.01 -1.34 -27.13
CA ALA A 65 -9.17 -2.09 -28.39
C ALA A 65 -7.91 -2.91 -28.72
N ARG A 66 -6.73 -2.37 -28.42
CA ARG A 66 -5.44 -3.03 -28.62
C ARG A 66 -5.23 -4.20 -27.67
N SER A 67 -5.59 -4.05 -26.39
CA SER A 67 -5.54 -5.10 -25.39
C SER A 67 -6.50 -6.25 -25.68
N LEU A 68 -7.71 -5.94 -26.17
CA LEU A 68 -8.66 -6.94 -26.63
C LEU A 68 -8.12 -7.76 -27.81
N TYR A 69 -7.46 -7.10 -28.79
CA TYR A 69 -6.88 -7.80 -29.94
C TYR A 69 -5.65 -8.65 -29.57
N LYS A 70 -4.78 -8.14 -28.68
CA LYS A 70 -3.58 -8.84 -28.21
C LYS A 70 -3.83 -9.75 -27.02
N ARG A 71 -5.01 -9.74 -26.42
CA ARG A 71 -5.35 -10.43 -25.14
C ARG A 71 -4.33 -10.16 -24.01
N LYS A 72 -3.63 -9.03 -24.06
CA LYS A 72 -2.66 -8.60 -23.04
C LYS A 72 -2.86 -7.11 -22.82
N SER A 73 -3.38 -6.75 -21.68
CA SER A 73 -3.32 -5.37 -21.21
C SER A 73 -1.92 -5.06 -20.64
N LYS A 74 -1.66 -3.79 -20.34
CA LYS A 74 -0.50 -3.37 -19.54
C LYS A 74 -0.94 -2.91 -18.15
N LEU A 75 -2.05 -3.46 -17.67
CA LEU A 75 -2.62 -3.10 -16.38
C LEU A 75 -2.22 -4.11 -15.31
N ILE A 76 -1.80 -3.59 -14.17
CA ILE A 76 -1.57 -4.34 -12.93
C ILE A 76 -2.61 -3.90 -11.91
N GLY A 77 -3.24 -4.87 -11.25
CA GLY A 77 -4.17 -4.60 -10.16
C GLY A 77 -3.43 -4.53 -8.82
N LEU A 78 -3.74 -3.51 -8.03
CA LEU A 78 -3.28 -3.38 -6.64
C LEU A 78 -4.50 -3.33 -5.72
N ILE A 79 -4.55 -4.22 -4.74
CA ILE A 79 -5.56 -4.19 -3.68
C ILE A 79 -4.88 -3.86 -2.37
N LEU A 80 -5.31 -2.77 -1.73
CA LEU A 80 -4.83 -2.34 -0.42
C LEU A 80 -5.99 -2.29 0.58
N PRO A 81 -5.71 -2.48 1.88
CA PRO A 81 -6.77 -2.52 2.89
C PRO A 81 -7.34 -1.15 3.22
N ASP A 82 -6.50 -0.10 3.33
CA ASP A 82 -6.94 1.24 3.72
C ASP A 82 -6.00 2.33 3.20
N ILE A 83 -6.45 3.12 2.22
CA ILE A 83 -5.69 4.26 1.68
C ILE A 83 -5.63 5.48 2.60
N THR A 84 -6.37 5.47 3.71
CA THR A 84 -6.32 6.58 4.68
C THR A 84 -5.13 6.45 5.63
N ASN A 85 -4.56 5.24 5.78
CA ASN A 85 -3.27 5.05 6.45
C ASN A 85 -2.13 5.34 5.45
N PRO A 86 -1.29 6.37 5.68
CA PRO A 86 -0.22 6.78 4.75
C PRO A 86 0.80 5.70 4.39
N PHE A 87 0.95 4.66 5.22
CA PHE A 87 1.79 3.50 4.96
C PHE A 87 1.46 2.82 3.62
N PHE A 88 0.17 2.62 3.34
CA PHE A 88 -0.25 1.96 2.10
C PHE A 88 -0.08 2.83 0.84
N PRO A 89 -0.41 4.12 0.82
CA PRO A 89 -0.05 5.02 -0.28
C PRO A 89 1.44 5.09 -0.59
N GLU A 90 2.31 5.00 0.42
CA GLU A 90 3.76 4.99 0.20
C GLU A 90 4.21 3.70 -0.48
N MET A 91 3.69 2.54 -0.08
CA MET A 91 3.89 1.29 -0.81
C MET A 91 3.37 1.37 -2.25
N ALA A 92 2.16 1.93 -2.44
CA ALA A 92 1.60 2.11 -3.77
C ALA A 92 2.46 2.99 -4.66
N ARG A 93 3.14 4.00 -4.08
CA ARG A 93 4.10 4.85 -4.78
C ARG A 93 5.30 4.05 -5.29
N GLY A 94 5.91 3.21 -4.44
CA GLY A 94 7.01 2.34 -4.84
C GLY A 94 6.62 1.36 -5.96
N ILE A 95 5.41 0.80 -5.87
CA ILE A 95 4.84 -0.06 -6.93
C ILE A 95 4.69 0.72 -8.24
N GLU A 96 4.07 1.89 -8.18
CA GLU A 96 3.75 2.69 -9.37
C GLU A 96 5.02 3.14 -10.10
N ASP A 97 6.01 3.65 -9.36
CA ASP A 97 7.27 4.11 -9.92
C ASP A 97 8.02 2.97 -10.65
N TYR A 98 8.07 1.77 -10.06
CA TYR A 98 8.67 0.60 -10.71
C TYR A 98 7.89 0.16 -11.96
N LEU A 99 6.58 0.01 -11.85
CA LEU A 99 5.73 -0.43 -12.95
C LEU A 99 5.73 0.54 -14.13
N GLN A 100 5.81 1.85 -13.86
CA GLN A 100 5.89 2.87 -14.90
C GLN A 100 7.15 2.72 -15.73
N GLN A 101 8.30 2.43 -15.10
CA GLN A 101 9.58 2.19 -15.79
C GLN A 101 9.49 0.96 -16.71
N GLU A 102 8.78 -0.08 -16.28
CA GLU A 102 8.53 -1.30 -17.05
C GLU A 102 7.40 -1.14 -18.10
N GLY A 103 6.82 0.06 -18.18
CA GLY A 103 5.76 0.40 -19.14
C GLY A 103 4.38 -0.17 -18.81
N TYR A 104 4.13 -0.52 -17.56
CA TYR A 104 2.82 -0.91 -17.04
C TYR A 104 2.08 0.26 -16.41
N ARG A 105 0.79 0.08 -16.12
CA ARG A 105 -0.06 1.04 -15.43
C ARG A 105 -0.78 0.36 -14.28
N LEU A 106 -0.87 1.07 -13.17
CA LEU A 106 -1.52 0.59 -11.96
C LEU A 106 -3.01 0.94 -11.98
N ILE A 107 -3.86 -0.02 -11.63
CA ILE A 107 -5.24 0.21 -11.22
C ILE A 107 -5.41 -0.25 -9.78
N PHE A 108 -6.19 0.48 -9.02
CA PHE A 108 -6.20 0.39 -7.58
C PHE A 108 -7.58 0.07 -7.03
N GLY A 109 -7.64 -0.79 -5.99
CA GLY A 109 -8.81 -1.12 -5.20
C GLY A 109 -8.54 -0.96 -3.70
N ASN A 110 -9.44 -0.29 -2.98
CA ASN A 110 -9.41 -0.15 -1.53
C ASN A 110 -10.43 -1.09 -0.90
N SER A 111 -9.96 -2.12 -0.18
CA SER A 111 -10.82 -3.18 0.33
C SER A 111 -11.50 -2.87 1.68
N ASP A 112 -11.09 -1.81 2.40
CA ASP A 112 -11.60 -1.43 3.74
C ASP A 112 -11.55 -2.60 4.74
N GLU A 113 -10.51 -3.40 4.72
CA GLU A 113 -10.36 -4.64 5.51
C GLU A 113 -11.53 -5.62 5.31
N ASN A 114 -12.27 -5.51 4.22
CA ASN A 114 -13.49 -6.27 3.93
C ASN A 114 -13.23 -7.31 2.84
N ARG A 115 -13.25 -8.59 3.22
CA ARG A 115 -13.02 -9.74 2.32
C ARG A 115 -13.96 -9.77 1.11
N LYS A 116 -15.25 -9.39 1.32
CA LYS A 116 -16.21 -9.36 0.22
C LYS A 116 -15.82 -8.31 -0.81
N LYS A 117 -15.45 -7.11 -0.34
CA LYS A 117 -15.01 -6.02 -1.21
C LYS A 117 -13.69 -6.35 -1.91
N GLU A 118 -12.79 -7.05 -1.23
CA GLU A 118 -11.55 -7.56 -1.83
C GLU A 118 -11.85 -8.49 -3.02
N ARG A 119 -12.76 -9.46 -2.85
CA ARG A 119 -13.18 -10.37 -3.92
C ARG A 119 -13.86 -9.63 -5.08
N GLU A 120 -14.71 -8.65 -4.81
CA GLU A 120 -15.32 -7.81 -5.84
C GLU A 120 -14.28 -7.05 -6.68
N TYR A 121 -13.20 -6.56 -6.06
CA TYR A 121 -12.07 -5.96 -6.80
C TYR A 121 -11.30 -7.00 -7.61
N LEU A 122 -11.02 -8.18 -7.06
CA LEU A 122 -10.38 -9.26 -7.82
C LEU A 122 -11.16 -9.58 -9.09
N ASP A 123 -12.47 -9.80 -8.98
CA ASP A 123 -13.34 -10.07 -10.12
C ASP A 123 -13.31 -8.91 -11.14
N THR A 124 -13.39 -7.67 -10.66
CA THR A 124 -13.32 -6.48 -11.50
C THR A 124 -12.00 -6.40 -12.26
N PHE A 125 -10.89 -6.66 -11.61
CA PHE A 125 -9.56 -6.63 -12.23
C PHE A 125 -9.40 -7.72 -13.27
N LEU A 126 -9.85 -8.94 -12.99
CA LEU A 126 -9.83 -10.04 -13.94
C LEU A 126 -10.69 -9.74 -15.17
N GLN A 127 -11.88 -9.16 -15.00
CA GLN A 127 -12.75 -8.72 -16.08
C GLN A 127 -12.11 -7.61 -16.94
N ASN A 128 -11.26 -6.76 -16.35
CA ASN A 128 -10.51 -5.72 -17.05
C ASN A 128 -9.17 -6.21 -17.64
N ASN A 129 -8.95 -7.52 -17.68
CA ASN A 129 -7.76 -8.16 -18.26
C ASN A 129 -6.44 -7.65 -17.68
N VAL A 130 -6.37 -7.42 -16.36
CA VAL A 130 -5.06 -7.18 -15.71
C VAL A 130 -4.16 -8.36 -15.94
N VAL A 131 -2.86 -8.13 -16.05
CA VAL A 131 -1.87 -9.18 -16.34
C VAL A 131 -1.13 -9.65 -15.09
N GLY A 132 -1.40 -9.02 -13.95
CA GLY A 132 -0.85 -9.41 -12.66
C GLY A 132 -1.50 -8.63 -11.53
N LEU A 133 -1.32 -9.13 -10.30
CA LEU A 133 -1.92 -8.60 -9.08
C LEU A 133 -0.88 -8.42 -7.98
N ILE A 134 -0.98 -7.31 -7.24
CA ILE A 134 -0.31 -7.13 -5.95
C ILE A 134 -1.41 -6.94 -4.91
N ILE A 135 -1.39 -7.71 -3.82
CA ILE A 135 -2.51 -7.78 -2.90
C ILE A 135 -2.01 -7.76 -1.45
N SER A 136 -2.51 -6.79 -0.66
CA SER A 136 -2.43 -6.85 0.79
C SER A 136 -3.76 -7.41 1.30
N THR A 137 -3.77 -8.73 1.53
CA THR A 137 -5.01 -9.48 1.80
C THR A 137 -5.32 -9.67 3.27
N ASN A 138 -6.60 -9.68 3.63
CA ASN A 138 -7.12 -10.19 4.91
C ASN A 138 -7.71 -11.59 4.79
N GLU A 139 -7.61 -12.22 3.63
CA GLU A 139 -8.18 -13.53 3.41
C GLU A 139 -7.35 -14.61 4.13
N GLN A 140 -8.01 -15.38 4.98
CA GLN A 140 -7.41 -16.53 5.67
C GLN A 140 -7.58 -17.82 4.86
N ASP A 141 -8.59 -17.87 3.99
CA ASP A 141 -8.77 -18.98 3.06
C ASP A 141 -7.90 -18.75 1.82
N HIS A 142 -6.75 -19.36 1.82
CA HIS A 142 -5.76 -19.24 0.74
C HIS A 142 -6.22 -19.88 -0.57
N THR A 143 -7.26 -20.70 -0.56
CA THR A 143 -7.77 -21.37 -1.77
C THR A 143 -8.31 -20.40 -2.82
N ILE A 144 -8.67 -19.18 -2.42
CA ILE A 144 -9.09 -18.13 -3.36
C ILE A 144 -7.98 -17.80 -4.38
N PHE A 145 -6.71 -17.93 -3.95
CA PHE A 145 -5.55 -17.62 -4.79
C PHE A 145 -5.11 -18.81 -5.65
N ASP A 146 -5.51 -20.06 -5.32
CA ASP A 146 -5.14 -21.26 -6.06
C ASP A 146 -5.75 -21.27 -7.48
N ASN A 147 -6.86 -20.56 -7.67
CA ASN A 147 -7.58 -20.46 -8.94
C ASN A 147 -7.17 -19.24 -9.78
N LEU A 148 -6.20 -18.44 -9.33
CA LEU A 148 -5.72 -17.29 -10.11
C LEU A 148 -5.00 -17.77 -11.36
N THR A 149 -5.47 -17.31 -12.52
CA THR A 149 -4.86 -17.62 -13.83
C THR A 149 -3.76 -16.64 -14.24
N ILE A 150 -3.52 -15.64 -13.43
CA ILE A 150 -2.51 -14.59 -13.63
C ILE A 150 -1.55 -14.53 -12.45
N PRO A 151 -0.30 -14.08 -12.65
CA PRO A 151 0.67 -13.89 -11.58
C PRO A 151 0.15 -12.99 -10.47
N ALA A 152 0.42 -13.37 -9.22
CA ALA A 152 0.12 -12.56 -8.05
C ALA A 152 1.30 -12.53 -7.07
N VAL A 153 1.42 -11.41 -6.32
CA VAL A 153 2.39 -11.21 -5.24
C VAL A 153 1.62 -10.61 -4.05
N LEU A 154 1.87 -11.15 -2.87
CA LEU A 154 1.32 -10.62 -1.63
C LEU A 154 2.24 -9.53 -1.07
N LEU A 155 1.65 -8.52 -0.47
CA LEU A 155 2.36 -7.38 0.09
C LEU A 155 1.91 -7.15 1.53
N ASP A 156 2.87 -6.94 2.45
CA ASP A 156 2.67 -6.76 3.89
C ASP A 156 2.11 -7.99 4.62
N ARG A 157 1.28 -8.77 3.98
CA ARG A 157 0.62 -9.97 4.54
C ARG A 157 0.93 -11.20 3.72
N THR A 158 1.11 -12.32 4.39
CA THR A 158 1.46 -13.60 3.75
C THR A 158 0.27 -14.55 3.73
N ALA A 159 0.08 -15.25 2.61
CA ALA A 159 -0.99 -16.23 2.45
C ALA A 159 -0.55 -17.37 1.52
N GLY A 160 -0.62 -18.60 2.00
CA GLY A 160 -0.37 -19.80 1.19
C GLY A 160 1.02 -19.83 0.54
N HIS A 161 1.05 -20.17 -0.76
CA HIS A 161 2.27 -20.44 -1.54
C HIS A 161 2.66 -19.28 -2.49
N LEU A 162 1.93 -18.18 -2.45
CA LEU A 162 2.25 -17.02 -3.31
C LEU A 162 3.53 -16.32 -2.84
N PRO A 163 4.30 -15.75 -3.76
CA PRO A 163 5.39 -14.85 -3.40
C PRO A 163 4.87 -13.71 -2.55
N ALA A 164 5.64 -13.34 -1.52
CA ALA A 164 5.26 -12.29 -0.60
C ALA A 164 6.44 -11.38 -0.25
N VAL A 165 6.13 -10.09 -0.07
CA VAL A 165 7.06 -9.07 0.43
C VAL A 165 6.46 -8.48 1.71
N TYR A 166 7.19 -8.53 2.81
CA TYR A 166 6.76 -8.03 4.10
C TYR A 166 7.95 -7.62 4.97
N SER A 167 7.72 -6.94 6.07
CA SER A 167 8.76 -6.59 7.05
C SER A 167 8.77 -7.54 8.25
N ASP A 168 9.90 -7.60 8.96
CA ASP A 168 10.03 -8.40 10.18
C ASP A 168 9.27 -7.78 11.35
N GLN A 169 8.01 -8.18 11.47
CA GLN A 169 7.09 -7.67 12.50
C GLN A 169 7.52 -8.10 13.91
N GLN A 170 8.12 -9.27 14.02
CA GLN A 170 8.60 -9.75 15.31
C GLN A 170 9.81 -8.95 15.79
N GLN A 171 10.74 -8.63 14.89
CA GLN A 171 11.85 -7.73 15.20
C GLN A 171 11.31 -6.36 15.65
N GLY A 172 10.31 -5.82 14.95
CA GLY A 172 9.75 -4.51 15.28
C GLY A 172 9.09 -4.44 16.64
N GLY A 173 8.31 -5.45 17.00
CA GLY A 173 7.72 -5.52 18.34
C GLY A 173 8.77 -5.64 19.44
N ARG A 174 9.78 -6.49 19.25
CA ARG A 174 10.91 -6.62 20.18
C ARG A 174 11.64 -5.29 20.37
N LEU A 175 12.02 -4.62 19.27
CA LEU A 175 12.71 -3.33 19.32
C LEU A 175 11.94 -2.28 20.13
N ALA A 176 10.62 -2.17 19.90
CA ALA A 176 9.79 -1.20 20.63
C ALA A 176 9.82 -1.45 22.15
N ALA A 177 9.73 -2.71 22.57
CA ALA A 177 9.79 -3.08 23.99
C ALA A 177 11.19 -2.85 24.59
N GLU A 178 12.25 -3.32 23.94
CA GLU A 178 13.64 -3.17 24.36
C GLU A 178 14.03 -1.70 24.53
N ILE A 179 13.59 -0.83 23.62
CA ILE A 179 13.86 0.60 23.67
C ILE A 179 13.19 1.26 24.88
N LEU A 180 11.91 0.98 25.16
CA LEU A 180 11.25 1.54 26.34
C LEU A 180 11.89 1.05 27.64
N LEU A 181 12.30 -0.23 27.71
CA LEU A 181 13.03 -0.78 28.85
C LEU A 181 14.37 -0.07 29.05
N ALA A 182 15.17 0.04 27.99
CA ALA A 182 16.47 0.72 28.02
C ALA A 182 16.37 2.20 28.42
N ARG A 183 15.22 2.82 28.18
CA ARG A 183 14.90 4.23 28.53
C ARG A 183 14.14 4.35 29.86
N GLY A 184 14.17 3.31 30.67
CA GLY A 184 13.71 3.32 32.06
C GLY A 184 12.19 3.38 32.23
N ALA A 185 11.40 2.91 31.28
CA ALA A 185 9.97 2.75 31.45
C ALA A 185 9.70 1.65 32.52
N LYS A 186 8.72 1.90 33.39
CA LYS A 186 8.38 1.03 34.52
C LYS A 186 6.98 0.44 34.42
N GLU A 187 6.06 1.17 33.75
CA GLU A 187 4.69 0.72 33.53
C GLU A 187 4.35 0.95 32.06
N ILE A 188 4.32 -0.13 31.27
CA ILE A 188 4.16 -0.08 29.82
C ILE A 188 2.76 -0.54 29.42
N THR A 189 2.08 0.26 28.60
CA THR A 189 0.84 -0.15 27.96
C THR A 189 1.08 -0.47 26.50
N ILE A 190 0.75 -1.70 26.08
CA ILE A 190 0.74 -2.10 24.68
C ILE A 190 -0.67 -1.87 24.13
N ILE A 191 -0.74 -1.05 23.08
CA ILE A 191 -1.98 -0.89 22.35
C ILE A 191 -2.05 -1.93 21.25
N ARG A 192 -2.86 -2.96 21.50
CA ARG A 192 -3.05 -4.08 20.60
C ARG A 192 -4.04 -3.71 19.51
N GLY A 193 -3.64 -3.83 18.25
CA GLY A 193 -4.56 -3.73 17.11
C GLY A 193 -5.35 -5.02 16.89
N PRO A 194 -6.19 -5.08 15.82
CA PRO A 194 -7.02 -6.25 15.54
C PRO A 194 -6.20 -7.54 15.40
N VAL A 195 -6.56 -8.56 16.15
CA VAL A 195 -5.85 -9.85 16.21
C VAL A 195 -5.94 -10.65 14.90
N GLU A 196 -6.93 -10.34 14.07
CA GLU A 196 -7.13 -10.93 12.76
C GLU A 196 -6.09 -10.45 11.74
N ILE A 197 -5.43 -9.32 12.00
CA ILE A 197 -4.41 -8.73 11.15
C ILE A 197 -3.05 -9.26 11.61
N LYS A 198 -2.58 -10.30 10.94
CA LYS A 198 -1.37 -11.04 11.31
C LYS A 198 -0.16 -10.17 11.63
N PRO A 199 0.27 -9.19 10.78
CA PRO A 199 1.42 -8.34 11.09
C PRO A 199 1.28 -7.59 12.43
N VAL A 200 0.10 -7.03 12.68
CA VAL A 200 -0.20 -6.28 13.91
C VAL A 200 -0.18 -7.18 15.14
N TYR A 201 -0.69 -8.39 15.00
CA TYR A 201 -0.70 -9.37 16.08
C TYR A 201 0.72 -9.90 16.40
N GLU A 202 1.56 -10.11 15.38
CA GLU A 202 2.97 -10.51 15.56
C GLU A 202 3.79 -9.45 16.29
N ARG A 203 3.59 -8.14 15.99
CA ARG A 203 4.21 -7.02 16.73
C ARG A 203 3.85 -7.08 18.21
N TYR A 204 2.57 -7.23 18.49
CA TYR A 204 2.06 -7.31 19.85
C TYR A 204 2.68 -8.49 20.61
N LEU A 205 2.63 -9.70 20.05
CA LEU A 205 3.14 -10.89 20.71
C LEU A 205 4.65 -10.80 21.00
N SER A 206 5.42 -10.27 20.06
CA SER A 206 6.86 -10.15 20.23
C SER A 206 7.26 -9.04 21.22
N ALA A 207 6.51 -7.93 21.27
CA ALA A 207 6.70 -6.93 22.32
C ALA A 207 6.35 -7.50 23.70
N LEU A 208 5.21 -8.19 23.81
CA LEU A 208 4.77 -8.81 25.06
C LEU A 208 5.80 -9.82 25.58
N SER A 209 6.34 -10.68 24.71
CA SER A 209 7.32 -11.70 25.10
C SER A 209 8.60 -11.11 25.70
N VAL A 210 9.03 -9.93 25.25
CA VAL A 210 10.19 -9.24 25.86
C VAL A 210 9.84 -8.69 27.24
N LEU A 211 8.63 -8.19 27.43
CA LEU A 211 8.22 -7.56 28.69
C LEU A 211 7.85 -8.57 29.77
N GLU A 212 7.34 -9.75 29.41
CA GLU A 212 6.98 -10.81 30.36
C GLU A 212 8.19 -11.34 31.18
N ASP A 213 9.40 -11.23 30.64
CA ASP A 213 10.63 -11.64 31.29
C ASP A 213 11.24 -10.54 32.18
N THR A 214 10.48 -9.46 32.47
CA THR A 214 10.95 -8.30 33.25
C THR A 214 10.03 -7.98 34.43
N ASP A 215 10.51 -7.13 35.38
CA ASP A 215 9.72 -6.63 36.50
C ASP A 215 8.79 -5.46 36.13
N VAL A 216 8.70 -5.08 34.81
CA VAL A 216 7.90 -3.98 34.34
C VAL A 216 6.42 -4.38 34.37
N LYS A 217 5.57 -3.49 34.84
CA LYS A 217 4.13 -3.69 34.83
C LYS A 217 3.58 -3.48 33.45
N VAL A 218 2.87 -4.47 32.92
CA VAL A 218 2.34 -4.44 31.55
C VAL A 218 0.82 -4.36 31.54
N HIS A 219 0.29 -3.45 30.73
CA HIS A 219 -1.14 -3.36 30.42
C HIS A 219 -1.37 -3.59 28.94
N ILE A 220 -2.53 -4.12 28.59
CA ILE A 220 -2.95 -4.36 27.22
C ILE A 220 -4.32 -3.70 27.01
N LEU A 221 -4.42 -2.87 25.99
CA LEU A 221 -5.66 -2.28 25.54
C LEU A 221 -5.86 -2.51 24.06
N ASP A 222 -7.09 -2.83 23.68
CA ASP A 222 -7.46 -3.03 22.28
C ASP A 222 -7.80 -1.70 21.59
N SER A 223 -7.34 -1.55 20.36
CA SER A 223 -7.72 -0.43 19.49
C SER A 223 -7.99 -0.92 18.08
N THR A 224 -8.81 -0.18 17.34
CA THR A 224 -8.80 -0.29 15.87
C THR A 224 -7.62 0.51 15.31
N LEU A 225 -7.29 0.28 14.03
CA LEU A 225 -6.21 1.03 13.36
C LEU A 225 -6.65 2.45 12.93
N SER A 226 -7.88 2.84 13.20
CA SER A 226 -8.45 4.13 12.83
C SER A 226 -8.27 5.20 13.90
N TYR A 227 -8.29 6.47 13.49
CA TYR A 227 -8.25 7.61 14.40
C TYR A 227 -9.34 7.57 15.48
N GLN A 228 -10.57 7.17 15.13
CA GLN A 228 -11.67 7.13 16.08
C GLN A 228 -11.48 6.08 17.18
N GLY A 229 -11.00 4.88 16.80
CA GLY A 229 -10.67 3.83 17.76
C GLY A 229 -9.49 4.21 18.64
N ALA A 230 -8.45 4.80 18.04
CA ALA A 230 -7.29 5.31 18.73
C ALA A 230 -7.64 6.36 19.79
N ARG A 231 -8.52 7.29 19.48
CA ARG A 231 -8.97 8.34 20.43
C ARG A 231 -9.67 7.76 21.65
N LYS A 232 -10.56 6.80 21.43
CA LYS A 232 -11.25 6.12 22.55
C LYS A 232 -10.23 5.38 23.43
N CYS A 233 -9.29 4.67 22.80
CA CYS A 233 -8.24 3.94 23.50
C CYS A 233 -7.31 4.88 24.29
N ALA A 234 -6.92 6.02 23.70
CA ALA A 234 -6.08 7.02 24.37
C ALA A 234 -6.71 7.56 25.65
N GLN A 235 -7.99 7.89 25.59
CA GLN A 235 -8.73 8.34 26.76
C GLN A 235 -8.83 7.24 27.84
N GLU A 236 -9.03 6.00 27.40
CA GLU A 236 -9.10 4.87 28.33
C GLU A 236 -7.77 4.60 29.01
N VAL A 237 -6.64 4.57 28.30
CA VAL A 237 -5.32 4.28 28.87
C VAL A 237 -4.93 5.32 29.90
N LEU A 238 -5.07 6.60 29.60
CA LEU A 238 -4.65 7.70 30.45
C LEU A 238 -5.49 7.83 31.74
N VAL A 239 -6.74 7.36 31.71
CA VAL A 239 -7.62 7.36 32.89
C VAL A 239 -7.49 6.08 33.70
N LYS A 240 -7.42 4.94 33.06
CA LYS A 240 -7.42 3.62 33.72
C LYS A 240 -6.03 3.22 34.25
N TYR A 241 -4.98 3.66 33.55
CA TYR A 241 -3.58 3.37 33.90
C TYR A 241 -2.76 4.66 33.96
N PRO A 242 -3.06 5.55 34.94
CA PRO A 242 -2.44 6.88 35.03
C PRO A 242 -0.93 6.86 35.28
N GLU A 243 -0.41 5.73 35.79
CA GLU A 243 1.03 5.53 36.06
C GLU A 243 1.79 5.01 34.83
N THR A 244 1.10 4.70 33.72
CA THR A 244 1.76 4.31 32.47
C THR A 244 2.75 5.38 32.04
N ASP A 245 4.03 4.99 31.90
CA ASP A 245 5.13 5.86 31.47
C ASP A 245 5.79 5.43 30.17
N GLY A 246 5.30 4.35 29.54
CA GLY A 246 5.66 3.89 28.21
C GLY A 246 4.49 3.33 27.44
N ILE A 247 4.35 3.72 26.15
CA ILE A 247 3.32 3.21 25.26
C ILE A 247 3.95 2.65 23.99
N ILE A 248 3.57 1.41 23.66
CA ILE A 248 3.83 0.77 22.37
C ILE A 248 2.53 0.78 21.59
N ALA A 249 2.44 1.61 20.55
CA ALA A 249 1.26 1.69 19.71
C ALA A 249 1.35 0.74 18.50
N CYS A 250 0.20 0.23 18.05
CA CYS A 250 0.15 -0.71 16.93
C CYS A 250 0.44 -0.07 15.56
N ASN A 251 0.32 1.26 15.44
CA ASN A 251 0.74 2.05 14.27
C ASN A 251 0.89 3.54 14.64
N ASP A 252 1.38 4.35 13.71
CA ASP A 252 1.64 5.78 13.93
C ASP A 252 0.36 6.62 14.09
N ILE A 253 -0.76 6.23 13.47
CA ILE A 253 -2.04 6.94 13.65
C ILE A 253 -2.50 6.81 15.11
N VAL A 254 -2.38 5.60 15.65
CA VAL A 254 -2.72 5.33 17.06
C VAL A 254 -1.75 6.07 17.99
N ALA A 255 -0.44 5.99 17.72
CA ALA A 255 0.58 6.68 18.50
C ALA A 255 0.37 8.21 18.52
N ALA A 256 0.17 8.82 17.36
CA ALA A 256 -0.08 10.25 17.22
C ALA A 256 -1.34 10.69 17.98
N THR A 257 -2.38 9.87 17.91
CA THR A 257 -3.63 10.15 18.64
C THR A 257 -3.42 10.12 20.15
N ILE A 258 -2.70 9.11 20.65
CA ILE A 258 -2.36 8.99 22.08
C ILE A 258 -1.47 10.15 22.52
N LEU A 259 -0.47 10.50 21.73
CA LEU A 259 0.40 11.65 21.98
C LEU A 259 -0.41 12.94 22.15
N GLN A 260 -1.36 13.20 21.26
CA GLN A 260 -2.19 14.41 21.32
C GLN A 260 -3.12 14.42 22.55
N GLU A 261 -3.73 13.30 22.91
CA GLU A 261 -4.58 13.22 24.09
C GLU A 261 -3.73 13.33 25.38
N ALA A 262 -2.52 12.76 25.44
CA ALA A 262 -1.60 12.90 26.58
C ALA A 262 -1.19 14.37 26.81
N LEU A 263 -0.80 15.07 25.74
CA LEU A 263 -0.48 16.51 25.79
C LEU A 263 -1.69 17.36 26.22
N ALA A 264 -2.88 17.04 25.71
CA ALA A 264 -4.12 17.74 26.07
C ALA A 264 -4.48 17.53 27.56
N MET A 265 -4.08 16.41 28.16
CA MET A 265 -4.22 16.14 29.60
C MET A 265 -3.08 16.72 30.46
N GLY A 266 -2.13 17.45 29.84
CA GLY A 266 -1.03 18.11 30.55
C GLY A 266 0.15 17.18 30.89
N LYS A 267 0.22 15.97 30.32
CA LYS A 267 1.38 15.09 30.43
C LYS A 267 2.55 15.67 29.62
N ARG A 268 3.75 15.63 30.15
CA ARG A 268 4.98 15.96 29.42
C ARG A 268 5.47 14.72 28.69
N VAL A 269 5.78 14.86 27.43
CA VAL A 269 6.32 13.80 26.59
C VAL A 269 7.72 14.25 26.13
N PRO A 270 8.79 13.49 26.44
CA PRO A 270 8.80 12.10 26.92
C PRO A 270 8.90 11.93 28.45
N GLU A 271 8.94 13.01 29.27
CA GLU A 271 9.31 12.92 30.66
C GLU A 271 8.30 12.11 31.50
N ASP A 272 7.00 12.42 31.39
CA ASP A 272 5.95 11.72 32.14
C ASP A 272 5.49 10.45 31.42
N ILE A 273 5.54 10.42 30.08
CA ILE A 273 5.11 9.29 29.28
C ILE A 273 5.87 9.25 27.93
N GLN A 274 6.40 8.09 27.61
CA GLN A 274 7.06 7.83 26.33
C GLN A 274 6.08 7.18 25.36
N VAL A 275 6.18 7.48 24.06
CA VAL A 275 5.33 6.90 23.03
C VAL A 275 6.17 6.43 21.84
N ILE A 276 6.03 5.16 21.47
CA ILE A 276 6.61 4.59 20.26
C ILE A 276 5.49 4.20 19.30
N GLY A 277 5.57 4.72 18.06
CA GLY A 277 4.73 4.38 16.94
C GLY A 277 5.22 3.18 16.12
N TYR A 278 4.58 2.95 14.99
CA TYR A 278 4.97 1.93 14.02
C TYR A 278 4.55 2.38 12.63
N ASP A 279 5.41 2.18 11.64
CA ASP A 279 5.34 2.42 10.20
C ASP A 279 6.33 3.49 9.72
N ASP A 280 6.59 4.55 10.51
CA ASP A 280 7.35 5.77 10.16
C ASP A 280 6.72 6.53 8.99
N VAL A 281 5.41 6.78 9.10
CA VAL A 281 4.72 7.56 8.07
C VAL A 281 5.11 9.05 8.13
N SER A 282 5.03 9.73 7.00
CA SER A 282 5.60 11.08 6.77
C SER A 282 5.19 12.15 7.77
N PHE A 283 4.00 12.06 8.37
CA PHE A 283 3.55 13.07 9.34
C PHE A 283 4.21 12.93 10.72
N THR A 284 4.83 11.81 11.06
CA THR A 284 5.44 11.56 12.38
C THR A 284 6.53 12.56 12.72
N ALA A 285 7.31 12.98 11.73
CA ALA A 285 8.33 14.00 11.86
C ALA A 285 7.77 15.44 11.95
N LEU A 286 6.49 15.64 11.65
CA LEU A 286 5.82 16.95 11.68
C LEU A 286 5.06 17.20 12.98
N LEU A 287 4.93 16.18 13.83
CA LEU A 287 4.32 16.31 15.14
C LEU A 287 5.23 17.13 16.09
N HIS A 288 4.66 17.66 17.14
CA HIS A 288 5.44 18.31 18.19
C HIS A 288 4.93 17.88 19.58
N PRO A 289 5.74 17.11 20.32
CA PRO A 289 7.03 16.54 19.96
C PRO A 289 6.95 15.55 18.78
N ALA A 290 8.05 15.45 18.01
CA ALA A 290 8.14 14.55 16.86
C ALA A 290 8.13 13.08 17.34
N LEU A 291 7.36 12.22 16.66
CA LEU A 291 7.07 10.86 17.11
C LEU A 291 8.21 9.88 16.79
N SER A 292 8.77 9.25 17.81
CA SER A 292 9.65 8.08 17.70
C SER A 292 8.83 6.86 17.24
N THR A 293 9.37 6.08 16.32
CA THR A 293 8.59 4.99 15.69
C THR A 293 9.47 3.87 15.17
N ILE A 294 8.88 2.71 14.91
CA ILE A 294 9.53 1.61 14.21
C ILE A 294 9.23 1.77 12.71
N GLN A 295 10.28 2.03 11.93
CA GLN A 295 10.17 2.21 10.49
C GLN A 295 10.04 0.87 9.75
N GLN A 296 9.06 0.81 8.86
CA GLN A 296 8.97 -0.16 7.78
C GLN A 296 9.35 0.52 6.45
N PRO A 297 10.21 -0.07 5.61
CA PRO A 297 10.59 0.55 4.34
C PRO A 297 9.48 0.35 3.28
N ALA A 298 8.36 1.08 3.47
CA ALA A 298 7.13 0.91 2.69
C ALA A 298 7.34 1.06 1.18
N TYR A 299 8.09 2.09 0.77
CA TYR A 299 8.39 2.34 -0.64
C TYR A 299 9.17 1.19 -1.27
N GLU A 300 10.24 0.73 -0.60
CA GLU A 300 11.10 -0.35 -1.07
C GLU A 300 10.36 -1.68 -1.10
N MET A 301 9.49 -1.94 -0.14
CA MET A 301 8.61 -3.11 -0.13
C MET A 301 7.68 -3.11 -1.34
N GLY A 302 7.08 -1.96 -1.65
CA GLY A 302 6.23 -1.79 -2.82
C GLY A 302 6.99 -2.02 -4.13
N ALA A 303 8.14 -1.37 -4.30
CA ALA A 303 8.99 -1.52 -5.48
C ALA A 303 9.44 -2.98 -5.67
N LYS A 304 9.81 -3.67 -4.57
CA LYS A 304 10.21 -5.08 -4.60
C LYS A 304 9.07 -6.01 -4.99
N ALA A 305 7.85 -5.76 -4.50
CA ALA A 305 6.68 -6.53 -4.91
C ALA A 305 6.38 -6.39 -6.41
N ALA A 306 6.53 -5.17 -6.95
CA ALA A 306 6.40 -4.93 -8.38
C ALA A 306 7.50 -5.63 -9.20
N GLU A 307 8.76 -5.59 -8.76
CA GLU A 307 9.88 -6.32 -9.39
C GLU A 307 9.56 -7.82 -9.47
N ILE A 308 9.16 -8.42 -8.35
CA ILE A 308 8.82 -9.86 -8.30
C ILE A 308 7.67 -10.17 -9.24
N LEU A 309 6.64 -9.32 -9.28
CA LEU A 309 5.49 -9.52 -10.16
C LEU A 309 5.91 -9.48 -11.64
N ILE A 310 6.74 -8.51 -12.04
CA ILE A 310 7.23 -8.41 -13.43
C ILE A 310 8.06 -9.63 -13.80
N LYS A 311 8.96 -10.12 -12.93
CA LYS A 311 9.68 -11.38 -13.14
C LYS A 311 8.73 -12.56 -13.39
N LYS A 312 7.65 -12.66 -12.60
CA LYS A 312 6.62 -13.70 -12.79
C LYS A 312 5.86 -13.55 -14.13
N ILE A 313 5.51 -12.34 -14.53
CA ILE A 313 4.86 -12.07 -15.83
C ILE A 313 5.78 -12.50 -16.98
N ASN A 314 7.09 -12.27 -16.85
CA ASN A 314 8.11 -12.66 -17.82
C ASN A 314 8.50 -14.13 -17.72
N GLN A 315 7.93 -14.90 -16.78
CA GLN A 315 8.26 -16.32 -16.51
C GLN A 315 9.71 -16.54 -16.07
N GLU A 316 10.31 -15.54 -15.47
CA GLU A 316 11.65 -15.63 -14.87
C GLU A 316 11.59 -16.43 -13.56
N LYS A 317 12.67 -17.14 -13.25
CA LYS A 317 12.79 -17.88 -12.00
C LYS A 317 12.99 -16.91 -10.84
N LEU A 318 12.19 -17.06 -9.79
CA LEU A 318 12.42 -16.37 -8.52
C LEU A 318 13.46 -17.14 -7.71
N GLU A 319 14.39 -16.42 -7.11
CA GLU A 319 15.40 -16.98 -6.20
C GLU A 319 14.74 -17.32 -4.84
N GLU A 320 13.87 -16.45 -4.38
CA GLU A 320 13.15 -16.58 -3.14
C GLU A 320 11.65 -16.31 -3.36
N ILE A 321 10.81 -17.02 -2.62
CA ILE A 321 9.35 -16.83 -2.63
C ILE A 321 8.95 -15.72 -1.65
N HIS A 322 9.66 -15.62 -0.53
CA HIS A 322 9.40 -14.60 0.49
C HIS A 322 10.59 -13.65 0.61
N THR A 323 10.31 -12.35 0.51
CA THR A 323 11.29 -11.30 0.78
C THR A 323 10.90 -10.59 2.07
N VAL A 324 11.78 -10.67 3.07
CA VAL A 324 11.57 -10.05 4.37
C VAL A 324 12.49 -8.82 4.49
N PHE A 325 11.89 -7.67 4.75
CA PHE A 325 12.64 -6.44 5.01
C PHE A 325 12.89 -6.27 6.50
N PRO A 326 14.10 -5.86 6.91
CA PRO A 326 14.36 -5.47 8.29
C PRO A 326 13.58 -4.20 8.63
N VAL A 327 13.32 -4.01 9.91
CA VAL A 327 12.78 -2.78 10.46
C VAL A 327 13.83 -2.07 11.29
N SER A 328 13.66 -0.77 11.52
CA SER A 328 14.58 0.03 12.33
C SER A 328 13.84 0.99 13.25
N PHE A 329 14.43 1.34 14.37
CA PHE A 329 13.91 2.39 15.24
C PHE A 329 14.35 3.76 14.73
N ILE A 330 13.40 4.64 14.57
CA ILE A 330 13.63 6.05 14.24
C ILE A 330 13.41 6.85 15.50
N GLU A 331 14.53 7.25 16.09
CA GLU A 331 14.53 8.09 17.30
C GLU A 331 14.10 9.51 16.96
N ARG A 332 13.17 10.02 17.78
CA ARG A 332 12.72 11.42 17.74
C ARG A 332 12.48 11.90 19.18
N GLU A 333 11.48 12.75 19.39
CA GLU A 333 11.31 13.49 20.64
C GLU A 333 10.37 12.79 21.66
N THR A 334 9.66 11.71 21.28
CA THR A 334 8.68 11.06 22.17
C THR A 334 9.24 9.93 23.02
N THR A 335 10.55 9.73 23.03
CA THR A 335 11.24 8.77 23.89
C THR A 335 12.39 9.46 24.62
N ARG A 336 12.65 9.05 25.89
CA ARG A 336 13.74 9.60 26.70
C ARG A 336 15.10 9.28 26.07
N GLU A 337 16.10 10.11 26.31
CA GLU A 337 17.49 9.77 25.96
C GLU A 337 17.99 8.61 26.83
N VAL A 338 18.93 7.85 26.31
CA VAL A 338 19.61 6.80 27.06
C VAL A 338 20.71 7.49 27.91
N GLU A 339 20.66 7.33 29.26
CA GLU A 339 21.68 7.84 30.14
C GLU A 339 23.06 7.17 29.94
#